data_88a22f3c3c436c7047684dc1cb4c7421
#
_entry.id   88a22f3c3c436c7047684dc1cb4c7421
#
_cell.length_a   1.000
_cell.length_b   1.000
_cell.length_c   1.000
_cell.angle_alpha   90.00
_cell.angle_beta   90.00
_cell.angle_gamma   90.00
#
_symmetry.space_group_name_H-M   'P 1'
#
loop_
_entity.id
_entity.type
_entity.pdbx_description
1 polymer ?
#
loop_
_entity_poly.entity_id
_entity_poly.type
_entity_poly.pdbx_seq_one_letter_code
_entity_poly.pdbx_strand_id
1 'polypeptide(L)'
;LLNHFVQAQEEELRVTKDSIQKLDEVIIKANTILGNKFVAQNRTGASYFLSAEELGDFGYVDINRALKAVPGVNFYEEDGFGLRPNISLRGTSPQRSSKITLMEDGVLIAPAPYSSPAAYYFPSVARMEAIEILKGSSQVQYGPFTTGGVINLVSTGIPNEKLAARFQTSYGSYNSSQLYTSVSQSSKNVGYMLEYLSLNSDGFKKLNDSDNTGFDTSDLMGKIRFQTNPDANMPQSLEIKYHFYDELSNETYLGITKQDFNATPFIRYAASQEDVMDAEQKQWMLTHTLKLKERFKIVTNAYDNTFSRNWYKLSGVVVGGEKQGLDAVLSDPLDYSDHLAVLKGTTDSEEDALLVKANNRVYSAQGMQTKIDYHWYGASGAFHDLEVGARYHYDEEDRFQWEDGYRIQNADMLLTSKGARGAKGNRIASATAFAAYALYKYKYNNLTLTPGIRFESVILKRDEYGKTDPNRTGGALSNRENSIDVWIPG
;
A
#
# COMPACT_ATOMS: atom_id res chain seq x y z
N LEU A 1 -50.37 -39.29 -29.91
CA LEU A 1 -49.91 -39.06 -31.27
C LEU A 1 -49.09 -37.77 -31.30
N LEU A 2 -47.79 -37.85 -31.10
CA LEU A 2 -46.72 -37.11 -31.78
C LEU A 2 -45.42 -37.42 -31.01
N ASN A 3 -44.67 -38.34 -31.57
CA ASN A 3 -43.29 -38.57 -31.21
C ASN A 3 -42.46 -37.33 -31.57
N HIS A 4 -41.85 -36.72 -30.58
CA HIS A 4 -40.73 -35.86 -30.81
C HIS A 4 -39.45 -36.58 -30.37
N PHE A 5 -38.72 -37.03 -31.38
CA PHE A 5 -37.33 -37.47 -31.25
C PHE A 5 -36.53 -36.28 -30.78
N VAL A 6 -35.96 -36.38 -29.56
CA VAL A 6 -34.86 -35.54 -29.15
C VAL A 6 -33.59 -36.17 -29.70
N GLN A 7 -33.06 -35.65 -30.81
CA GLN A 7 -31.69 -35.89 -31.23
C GLN A 7 -30.78 -35.11 -30.29
N ALA A 8 -30.14 -35.82 -29.37
CA ALA A 8 -28.94 -35.31 -28.73
C ALA A 8 -27.85 -35.23 -29.82
N GLN A 9 -27.48 -34.03 -30.23
CA GLN A 9 -26.24 -33.83 -30.97
C GLN A 9 -25.08 -34.09 -29.99
N GLU A 10 -24.38 -35.20 -30.21
CA GLU A 10 -23.01 -35.33 -29.75
C GLU A 10 -22.17 -34.26 -30.45
N GLU A 11 -21.93 -33.17 -29.77
CA GLU A 11 -20.90 -32.22 -30.15
C GLU A 11 -19.54 -32.92 -29.90
N GLU A 12 -19.01 -33.56 -30.94
CA GLU A 12 -17.61 -33.95 -31.00
C GLU A 12 -16.80 -32.69 -30.69
N LEU A 13 -16.17 -32.68 -29.52
CA LEU A 13 -15.09 -31.74 -29.20
C LEU A 13 -13.99 -31.95 -30.25
N ARG A 14 -14.14 -31.28 -31.39
CA ARG A 14 -13.03 -31.01 -32.27
C ARG A 14 -12.08 -30.09 -31.51
N VAL A 15 -11.12 -30.71 -30.80
CA VAL A 15 -9.89 -30.03 -30.43
C VAL A 15 -9.23 -29.61 -31.73
N THR A 16 -9.62 -28.45 -32.22
CA THR A 16 -8.91 -27.81 -33.33
C THR A 16 -7.50 -27.53 -32.82
N LYS A 17 -6.51 -27.96 -33.56
CA LYS A 17 -5.08 -27.68 -33.33
C LYS A 17 -4.73 -26.17 -33.24
N ASP A 18 -5.70 -25.31 -33.39
CA ASP A 18 -5.59 -23.85 -33.23
C ASP A 18 -5.89 -23.32 -31.84
N SER A 19 -6.17 -24.18 -30.84
CA SER A 19 -6.17 -23.81 -29.42
C SER A 19 -4.80 -23.91 -28.77
N ILE A 20 -3.72 -23.95 -29.54
CA ILE A 20 -2.51 -23.28 -29.09
C ILE A 20 -2.89 -21.79 -29.14
N GLN A 21 -3.52 -21.27 -28.08
CA GLN A 21 -3.34 -19.87 -27.76
C GLN A 21 -1.85 -19.64 -27.97
N LYS A 22 -1.48 -18.90 -29.02
CA LYS A 22 -0.23 -18.18 -29.04
C LYS A 22 -0.24 -17.57 -27.67
N LEU A 23 0.59 -18.08 -26.75
CA LEU A 23 0.97 -17.38 -25.57
C LEU A 23 1.38 -16.04 -26.12
N ASP A 24 0.45 -15.08 -26.04
CA ASP A 24 0.70 -13.71 -26.43
C ASP A 24 2.06 -13.44 -25.86
N GLU A 25 2.95 -13.02 -26.73
CA GLU A 25 4.34 -12.73 -26.49
C GLU A 25 4.49 -12.36 -25.03
N VAL A 26 5.04 -13.29 -24.23
CA VAL A 26 5.09 -13.12 -22.78
C VAL A 26 5.95 -11.91 -22.59
N ILE A 27 5.31 -10.74 -22.60
CA ILE A 27 5.95 -9.52 -22.12
C ILE A 27 6.29 -9.90 -20.71
N ILE A 28 7.56 -10.19 -20.51
CA ILE A 28 8.04 -10.55 -19.19
C ILE A 28 7.96 -9.26 -18.43
N LYS A 29 6.82 -9.06 -17.76
CA LYS A 29 6.63 -7.96 -16.85
C LYS A 29 7.69 -8.11 -15.78
N ALA A 30 8.59 -7.17 -15.72
CA ALA A 30 9.68 -7.16 -14.74
C ALA A 30 9.15 -7.00 -13.31
N ASN A 31 7.92 -6.52 -13.20
CA ASN A 31 7.26 -5.98 -11.99
C ASN A 31 6.43 -7.02 -11.24
N THR A 32 6.26 -8.23 -11.79
CA THR A 32 5.44 -9.29 -11.19
C THR A 32 6.28 -10.26 -10.39
N ILE A 33 5.68 -10.85 -9.36
CA ILE A 33 6.29 -11.90 -8.53
C ILE A 33 5.70 -13.29 -8.82
N LEU A 34 4.47 -13.34 -9.33
CA LEU A 34 3.79 -14.57 -9.78
C LEU A 34 3.55 -14.56 -11.28
N GLY A 35 3.31 -13.39 -11.87
CA GLY A 35 3.11 -13.19 -13.29
C GLY A 35 1.71 -13.50 -13.79
N ASN A 36 1.09 -14.61 -13.37
CA ASN A 36 -0.27 -14.98 -13.75
C ASN A 36 -0.89 -16.02 -12.80
N LYS A 37 -2.18 -16.28 -12.98
CA LYS A 37 -2.97 -17.20 -12.16
C LYS A 37 -2.48 -18.66 -12.25
N PHE A 38 -2.04 -19.09 -13.43
CA PHE A 38 -1.53 -20.45 -13.64
C PHE A 38 -0.24 -20.70 -12.84
N VAL A 39 0.71 -19.75 -12.87
CA VAL A 39 1.94 -19.84 -12.07
C VAL A 39 1.63 -19.81 -10.58
N ALA A 40 0.71 -18.94 -10.14
CA ALA A 40 0.26 -18.89 -8.76
C ALA A 40 -0.28 -20.24 -8.27
N GLN A 41 -1.12 -20.89 -9.06
CA GLN A 41 -1.73 -22.18 -8.72
C GLN A 41 -0.75 -23.36 -8.74
N ASN A 42 0.33 -23.27 -9.51
CA ASN A 42 1.32 -24.35 -9.68
C ASN A 42 2.65 -24.08 -8.94
N ARG A 43 2.70 -23.06 -8.09
CA ARG A 43 3.86 -22.75 -7.25
C ARG A 43 3.87 -23.60 -5.99
N THR A 44 5.06 -23.92 -5.45
CA THR A 44 5.21 -24.41 -4.09
C THR A 44 4.84 -23.32 -3.09
N GLY A 45 4.16 -23.70 -1.99
CA GLY A 45 3.65 -22.78 -0.99
C GLY A 45 2.31 -22.13 -1.39
N ALA A 46 1.74 -21.38 -0.46
CA ALA A 46 0.43 -20.76 -0.66
C ALA A 46 0.58 -19.40 -1.37
N SER A 47 -0.09 -19.25 -2.48
CA SER A 47 -0.14 -17.99 -3.23
C SER A 47 -1.54 -17.71 -3.76
N TYR A 48 -1.79 -16.47 -4.13
CA TYR A 48 -3.05 -16.04 -4.74
C TYR A 48 -2.76 -14.93 -5.77
N PHE A 49 -3.52 -14.93 -6.84
CA PHE A 49 -3.41 -13.96 -7.93
C PHE A 49 -4.80 -13.44 -8.26
N LEU A 50 -5.00 -12.13 -8.13
CA LEU A 50 -6.17 -11.41 -8.62
C LEU A 50 -5.79 -10.74 -9.93
N SER A 51 -6.51 -11.06 -11.01
CA SER A 51 -6.28 -10.49 -12.34
C SER A 51 -6.95 -9.14 -12.51
N ALA A 52 -6.57 -8.40 -13.58
CA ALA A 52 -7.23 -7.16 -13.97
C ALA A 52 -8.74 -7.36 -14.24
N GLU A 53 -9.13 -8.52 -14.80
CA GLU A 53 -10.53 -8.88 -15.05
C GLU A 53 -11.28 -9.01 -13.71
N GLU A 54 -10.76 -9.80 -12.76
CA GLU A 54 -11.36 -9.97 -11.44
C GLU A 54 -11.47 -8.65 -10.67
N LEU A 55 -10.45 -7.79 -10.75
CA LEU A 55 -10.48 -6.45 -10.13
C LEU A 55 -11.52 -5.53 -10.81
N GLY A 56 -11.65 -5.63 -12.14
CA GLY A 56 -12.61 -4.89 -12.93
C GLY A 56 -14.06 -5.31 -12.66
N ASP A 57 -14.32 -6.62 -12.52
CA ASP A 57 -15.64 -7.18 -12.24
C ASP A 57 -16.16 -6.73 -10.87
N PHE A 58 -15.31 -6.64 -9.89
CA PHE A 58 -15.68 -6.11 -8.57
C PHE A 58 -15.90 -4.60 -8.57
N GLY A 59 -15.19 -3.87 -9.43
CA GLY A 59 -15.25 -2.41 -9.52
C GLY A 59 -14.91 -1.68 -8.20
N TYR A 60 -14.24 -2.38 -7.27
CA TYR A 60 -13.89 -1.81 -5.99
C TYR A 60 -12.69 -0.87 -6.09
N VAL A 61 -12.82 0.30 -5.49
CA VAL A 61 -11.70 1.21 -5.26
C VAL A 61 -11.00 0.91 -3.93
N ASP A 62 -11.71 0.28 -3.00
CA ASP A 62 -11.24 -0.13 -1.68
C ASP A 62 -10.53 -1.49 -1.75
N ILE A 63 -9.25 -1.51 -1.40
CA ILE A 63 -8.41 -2.72 -1.35
C ILE A 63 -8.98 -3.79 -0.41
N ASN A 64 -9.60 -3.39 0.71
CA ASN A 64 -10.17 -4.34 1.66
C ASN A 64 -11.26 -5.17 0.99
N ARG A 65 -12.06 -4.55 0.11
CA ARG A 65 -13.11 -5.24 -0.66
C ARG A 65 -12.51 -6.22 -1.66
N ALA A 66 -11.49 -5.81 -2.41
CA ALA A 66 -10.80 -6.68 -3.35
C ALA A 66 -10.17 -7.90 -2.67
N LEU A 67 -9.62 -7.73 -1.47
CA LEU A 67 -8.95 -8.80 -0.72
C LEU A 67 -9.89 -9.75 0.02
N LYS A 68 -11.21 -9.45 0.12
CA LYS A 68 -12.20 -10.36 0.77
C LYS A 68 -12.23 -11.76 0.16
N ALA A 69 -11.96 -11.88 -1.14
CA ALA A 69 -11.94 -13.16 -1.84
C ALA A 69 -10.70 -14.00 -1.55
N VAL A 70 -9.67 -13.44 -0.87
CA VAL A 70 -8.38 -14.10 -0.68
C VAL A 70 -8.35 -14.88 0.64
N PRO A 71 -8.26 -16.21 0.61
CA PRO A 71 -8.24 -17.01 1.84
C PRO A 71 -7.07 -16.63 2.76
N GLY A 72 -7.36 -16.47 4.06
CA GLY A 72 -6.36 -16.17 5.09
C GLY A 72 -5.86 -14.72 5.10
N VAL A 73 -6.54 -13.81 4.39
CA VAL A 73 -6.43 -12.36 4.55
C VAL A 73 -7.46 -11.91 5.57
N ASN A 74 -7.03 -11.10 6.52
CA ASN A 74 -7.91 -10.40 7.45
C ASN A 74 -7.56 -8.92 7.39
N PHE A 75 -8.55 -8.07 7.57
CA PHE A 75 -8.37 -6.64 7.61
C PHE A 75 -9.28 -6.01 8.66
N TYR A 76 -8.86 -4.84 9.11
CA TYR A 76 -9.59 -3.99 10.01
C TYR A 76 -9.88 -2.66 9.28
N GLU A 77 -11.14 -2.36 9.07
CA GLU A 77 -11.58 -1.12 8.43
C GLU A 77 -11.57 0.02 9.46
N GLU A 78 -11.03 1.17 9.10
CA GLU A 78 -10.87 2.32 9.98
C GLU A 78 -11.66 3.53 9.51
N ASP A 79 -11.53 3.90 8.24
CA ASP A 79 -12.16 5.11 7.66
C ASP A 79 -13.50 4.84 6.98
N GLY A 80 -13.73 3.63 6.50
CA GLY A 80 -14.93 3.21 5.74
C GLY A 80 -14.82 3.41 4.23
N PHE A 81 -13.71 3.96 3.73
CA PHE A 81 -13.43 4.18 2.31
C PHE A 81 -12.25 3.35 1.80
N GLY A 82 -11.47 2.74 2.71
CA GLY A 82 -10.31 1.94 2.38
C GLY A 82 -9.01 2.73 2.20
N LEU A 83 -8.99 3.98 2.63
CA LEU A 83 -7.79 4.84 2.57
C LEU A 83 -6.70 4.41 3.56
N ARG A 84 -7.10 3.75 4.65
CA ARG A 84 -6.22 3.28 5.74
C ARG A 84 -6.34 1.78 5.95
N PRO A 85 -5.92 0.94 5.00
CA PRO A 85 -6.06 -0.49 5.15
C PRO A 85 -5.15 -1.03 6.24
N ASN A 86 -5.75 -1.77 7.17
CA ASN A 86 -5.03 -2.53 8.18
C ASN A 86 -5.13 -4.00 7.81
N ILE A 87 -4.16 -4.51 7.05
CA ILE A 87 -4.18 -5.85 6.46
C ILE A 87 -3.27 -6.79 7.24
N SER A 88 -3.74 -7.99 7.48
CA SER A 88 -2.95 -9.10 8.00
C SER A 88 -3.14 -10.37 7.20
N LEU A 89 -2.12 -11.21 7.20
CA LEU A 89 -2.14 -12.54 6.62
C LEU A 89 -1.87 -13.56 7.72
N ARG A 90 -2.58 -14.70 7.68
CA ARG A 90 -2.36 -15.83 8.60
C ARG A 90 -2.45 -15.47 10.09
N GLY A 91 -3.35 -14.56 10.46
CA GLY A 91 -3.60 -14.21 11.87
C GLY A 91 -2.52 -13.32 12.51
N THR A 92 -1.63 -12.71 11.75
CA THR A 92 -0.73 -11.67 12.28
C THR A 92 -1.52 -10.41 12.64
N SER A 93 -0.91 -9.48 13.41
CA SER A 93 -1.56 -8.22 13.73
C SER A 93 -1.81 -7.39 12.45
N PRO A 94 -3.03 -6.91 12.24
CA PRO A 94 -3.34 -6.07 11.06
C PRO A 94 -2.86 -4.63 11.20
N GLN A 95 -2.48 -4.18 12.41
CA GLN A 95 -2.18 -2.79 12.70
C GLN A 95 -1.20 -2.18 11.70
N ARG A 96 -1.71 -1.22 10.90
CA ARG A 96 -0.96 -0.51 9.85
C ARG A 96 -0.23 -1.45 8.88
N SER A 97 -0.75 -2.66 8.67
CA SER A 97 -0.16 -3.67 7.78
C SER A 97 1.32 -3.97 8.06
N SER A 98 1.80 -3.69 9.28
CA SER A 98 3.22 -3.70 9.64
C SER A 98 3.87 -5.08 9.74
N LYS A 99 3.10 -6.17 9.59
CA LYS A 99 3.58 -7.56 9.64
C LYS A 99 3.55 -8.25 8.27
N ILE A 100 3.34 -7.48 7.22
CA ILE A 100 3.36 -7.94 5.83
C ILE A 100 4.30 -7.05 5.01
N THR A 101 4.97 -7.62 4.02
CA THR A 101 5.74 -6.85 3.05
C THR A 101 4.79 -6.34 1.97
N LEU A 102 4.69 -5.01 1.84
CA LEU A 102 3.92 -4.36 0.79
C LEU A 102 4.84 -3.89 -0.33
N MET A 103 4.47 -4.21 -1.56
CA MET A 103 5.21 -3.82 -2.76
C MET A 103 4.26 -3.29 -3.83
N GLU A 104 4.78 -2.41 -4.66
CA GLU A 104 4.22 -2.05 -5.95
C GLU A 104 5.28 -2.30 -7.01
N ASP A 105 4.91 -3.03 -8.06
CA ASP A 105 5.82 -3.40 -9.15
C ASP A 105 7.13 -4.07 -8.66
N GLY A 106 7.05 -4.87 -7.59
CA GLY A 106 8.18 -5.57 -6.99
C GLY A 106 9.11 -4.73 -6.12
N VAL A 107 8.78 -3.46 -5.88
CA VAL A 107 9.54 -2.53 -5.03
C VAL A 107 8.74 -2.21 -3.76
N LEU A 108 9.44 -2.07 -2.62
CA LEU A 108 8.82 -1.76 -1.33
C LEU A 108 8.12 -0.39 -1.37
N ILE A 109 6.87 -0.32 -0.88
CA ILE A 109 6.05 0.90 -0.89
C ILE A 109 5.62 1.40 0.49
N ALA A 110 5.79 0.61 1.57
CA ALA A 110 5.64 1.17 2.89
C ALA A 110 6.59 2.37 3.03
N PRO A 111 6.15 3.51 3.58
CA PRO A 111 6.92 4.75 3.54
C PRO A 111 8.35 4.66 4.07
N ALA A 112 8.57 3.87 5.14
CA ALA A 112 9.90 3.53 5.66
C ALA A 112 9.88 2.07 6.14
N PRO A 113 10.05 1.10 5.21
CA PRO A 113 9.75 -0.31 5.49
C PRO A 113 10.64 -0.96 6.55
N TYR A 114 11.84 -0.45 6.82
CA TYR A 114 12.73 -0.97 7.86
C TYR A 114 12.68 -0.16 9.16
N SER A 115 12.76 1.18 9.08
CA SER A 115 12.82 2.02 10.28
C SER A 115 11.45 2.30 10.90
N SER A 116 10.36 2.31 10.10
CA SER A 116 8.99 2.58 10.53
C SER A 116 7.97 1.86 9.63
N PRO A 117 7.73 0.55 9.83
CA PRO A 117 7.04 -0.33 8.88
C PRO A 117 5.53 -0.10 8.74
N ALA A 118 4.98 0.95 9.34
CA ALA A 118 3.56 1.27 9.24
C ALA A 118 3.18 1.76 7.83
N ALA A 119 2.25 1.09 7.17
CA ALA A 119 1.73 1.47 5.87
C ALA A 119 0.66 2.56 6.02
N TYR A 120 1.04 3.81 5.78
CA TYR A 120 0.11 4.95 5.73
C TYR A 120 -0.26 5.34 4.30
N TYR A 121 0.53 4.94 3.33
CA TYR A 121 0.21 5.03 1.92
C TYR A 121 -0.18 3.64 1.41
N PHE A 122 -1.23 3.60 0.61
CA PHE A 122 -1.65 2.41 -0.09
C PHE A 122 -2.15 2.78 -1.49
N PRO A 123 -1.58 2.18 -2.56
CA PRO A 123 -1.97 2.52 -3.92
C PRO A 123 -3.44 2.21 -4.20
N SER A 124 -4.11 3.05 -4.98
CA SER A 124 -5.49 2.80 -5.39
C SER A 124 -5.60 1.54 -6.25
N VAL A 125 -6.52 0.65 -5.87
CA VAL A 125 -6.79 -0.60 -6.60
C VAL A 125 -7.30 -0.34 -8.02
N ALA A 126 -7.98 0.79 -8.24
CA ALA A 126 -8.57 1.13 -9.54
C ALA A 126 -7.52 1.31 -10.66
N ARG A 127 -6.24 1.53 -10.32
CA ARG A 127 -5.12 1.60 -11.26
C ARG A 127 -4.24 0.35 -11.30
N MET A 128 -4.66 -0.73 -10.65
CA MET A 128 -3.91 -1.99 -10.63
C MET A 128 -4.40 -2.95 -11.72
N GLU A 129 -3.47 -3.64 -12.35
CA GLU A 129 -3.79 -4.72 -13.28
C GLU A 129 -3.71 -6.11 -12.64
N ALA A 130 -3.06 -6.23 -11.47
CA ALA A 130 -3.05 -7.46 -10.69
C ALA A 130 -2.71 -7.19 -9.21
N ILE A 131 -3.13 -8.11 -8.35
CA ILE A 131 -2.67 -8.20 -6.97
C ILE A 131 -2.13 -9.61 -6.76
N GLU A 132 -0.87 -9.69 -6.34
CA GLU A 132 -0.14 -10.94 -6.13
C GLU A 132 0.14 -11.13 -4.65
N ILE A 133 -0.18 -12.30 -4.11
CA ILE A 133 -0.07 -12.57 -2.67
C ILE A 133 0.71 -13.86 -2.45
N LEU A 134 1.76 -13.78 -1.63
CA LEU A 134 2.54 -14.94 -1.19
C LEU A 134 2.41 -15.13 0.31
N LYS A 135 2.30 -16.39 0.73
CA LYS A 135 2.15 -16.78 2.14
C LYS A 135 3.02 -17.99 2.44
N GLY A 136 3.80 -17.93 3.54
CA GLY A 136 4.62 -19.06 3.98
C GLY A 136 6.07 -19.01 3.49
N SER A 137 6.80 -20.13 3.57
CA SER A 137 8.23 -20.19 3.30
C SER A 137 8.64 -19.81 1.88
N SER A 138 7.72 -19.89 0.91
CA SER A 138 7.97 -19.49 -0.48
C SER A 138 8.20 -17.98 -0.69
N GLN A 139 8.15 -17.19 0.38
CA GLN A 139 8.37 -15.74 0.37
C GLN A 139 9.80 -15.33 0.77
N VAL A 140 10.73 -16.28 0.91
CA VAL A 140 12.13 -16.01 1.33
C VAL A 140 12.85 -14.98 0.47
N GLN A 141 12.44 -14.80 -0.78
CA GLN A 141 12.95 -13.77 -1.71
C GLN A 141 12.65 -12.34 -1.22
N TYR A 142 11.66 -12.15 -0.35
CA TYR A 142 11.11 -10.84 0.02
C TYR A 142 11.33 -10.53 1.49
N GLY A 143 11.35 -9.26 1.84
CA GLY A 143 11.54 -8.71 3.19
C GLY A 143 11.61 -7.18 3.12
N PRO A 144 11.55 -6.51 4.25
CA PRO A 144 11.39 -7.00 5.62
C PRO A 144 9.94 -7.35 5.97
N PHE A 145 9.72 -7.83 7.19
CA PHE A 145 8.39 -8.06 7.79
C PHE A 145 7.47 -9.02 7.02
N THR A 146 8.03 -10.11 6.50
CA THR A 146 7.28 -11.16 5.79
C THR A 146 6.58 -12.17 6.68
N THR A 147 6.50 -11.95 8.00
CA THR A 147 5.88 -12.92 8.94
C THR A 147 4.45 -13.31 8.52
N GLY A 148 3.64 -12.34 8.09
CA GLY A 148 2.32 -12.61 7.53
C GLY A 148 2.38 -13.10 6.10
N GLY A 149 3.18 -12.46 5.28
CA GLY A 149 3.29 -12.70 3.85
C GLY A 149 3.74 -11.46 3.08
N VAL A 150 3.53 -11.54 1.77
CA VAL A 150 3.89 -10.49 0.80
C VAL A 150 2.67 -10.16 -0.04
N ILE A 151 2.39 -8.89 -0.24
CA ILE A 151 1.41 -8.39 -1.20
C ILE A 151 2.17 -7.51 -2.20
N ASN A 152 2.08 -7.84 -3.49
CA ASN A 152 2.59 -7.02 -4.58
C ASN A 152 1.42 -6.52 -5.42
N LEU A 153 1.33 -5.22 -5.54
CA LEU A 153 0.37 -4.52 -6.39
C LEU A 153 1.04 -4.27 -7.73
N VAL A 154 0.43 -4.71 -8.82
CA VAL A 154 0.99 -4.54 -10.16
C VAL A 154 0.25 -3.40 -10.83
N SER A 155 0.94 -2.27 -11.02
CA SER A 155 0.37 -1.10 -11.66
C SER A 155 0.20 -1.32 -13.16
N THR A 156 -0.76 -0.63 -13.78
CA THR A 156 -1.05 -0.74 -15.22
C THR A 156 0.23 -0.62 -16.05
N GLY A 157 0.45 -1.59 -16.93
CA GLY A 157 1.62 -1.65 -17.81
C GLY A 157 1.41 -0.89 -19.12
N ILE A 158 2.50 -0.57 -19.82
CA ILE A 158 2.43 -0.03 -21.19
C ILE A 158 1.95 -1.16 -22.11
N PRO A 159 0.76 -1.06 -22.72
CA PRO A 159 0.24 -2.11 -23.62
C PRO A 159 1.02 -2.17 -24.92
N ASN A 160 0.89 -3.30 -25.64
CA ASN A 160 1.54 -3.48 -26.95
C ASN A 160 0.75 -2.89 -28.13
N GLU A 161 -0.27 -2.11 -27.87
CA GLU A 161 -1.13 -1.52 -28.88
C GLU A 161 -0.52 -0.23 -29.43
N LYS A 162 -0.84 0.09 -30.70
CA LYS A 162 -0.35 1.33 -31.31
C LYS A 162 -0.86 2.58 -30.60
N LEU A 163 -2.11 2.56 -30.16
CA LEU A 163 -2.73 3.59 -29.33
C LEU A 163 -3.87 2.95 -28.57
N ALA A 164 -3.88 3.13 -27.26
CA ALA A 164 -5.00 2.78 -26.40
C ALA A 164 -5.37 3.97 -25.52
N ALA A 165 -6.66 4.19 -25.33
CA ALA A 165 -7.18 5.19 -24.39
C ALA A 165 -8.34 4.57 -23.61
N ARG A 166 -8.39 4.85 -22.31
CA ARG A 166 -9.48 4.43 -21.45
C ARG A 166 -10.00 5.65 -20.70
N PHE A 167 -11.30 5.77 -20.67
CA PHE A 167 -12.03 6.76 -19.88
C PHE A 167 -13.12 6.05 -19.10
N GLN A 168 -13.17 6.28 -17.82
CA GLN A 168 -14.17 5.69 -16.93
C GLN A 168 -14.58 6.73 -15.90
N THR A 169 -15.88 6.89 -15.69
CA THR A 169 -16.42 7.73 -14.63
C THR A 169 -17.52 7.00 -13.91
N SER A 170 -17.63 7.22 -12.62
CA SER A 170 -18.73 6.74 -11.82
C SER A 170 -19.18 7.83 -10.84
N TYR A 171 -20.46 7.79 -10.47
CA TYR A 171 -21.06 8.68 -9.50
C TYR A 171 -22.00 7.87 -8.60
N GLY A 172 -22.00 8.14 -7.31
CA GLY A 172 -22.75 7.36 -6.33
C GLY A 172 -23.21 8.14 -5.11
N SER A 173 -23.63 7.39 -4.09
CA SER A 173 -24.11 7.95 -2.81
C SER A 173 -23.02 8.82 -2.16
N TYR A 174 -23.44 9.76 -1.32
CA TYR A 174 -22.56 10.69 -0.61
C TYR A 174 -21.72 11.55 -1.54
N ASN A 175 -22.31 11.94 -2.69
CA ASN A 175 -21.62 12.68 -3.74
C ASN A 175 -20.30 12.03 -4.18
N SER A 176 -20.19 10.70 -4.01
CA SER A 176 -18.98 9.99 -4.39
C SER A 176 -18.81 10.00 -5.90
N SER A 177 -17.61 10.37 -6.37
CA SER A 177 -17.28 10.32 -7.77
C SER A 177 -15.89 9.71 -8.00
N GLN A 178 -15.76 9.09 -9.16
CA GLN A 178 -14.50 8.59 -9.68
C GLN A 178 -14.33 9.05 -11.10
N LEU A 179 -13.14 9.53 -11.41
CA LEU A 179 -12.66 9.76 -12.77
C LEU A 179 -11.36 8.99 -12.98
N TYR A 180 -11.38 8.06 -13.91
CA TYR A 180 -10.17 7.37 -14.39
C TYR A 180 -9.98 7.66 -15.87
N THR A 181 -8.78 8.07 -16.24
CA THR A 181 -8.39 8.25 -17.63
C THR A 181 -6.97 7.76 -17.85
N SER A 182 -6.74 7.11 -18.96
CA SER A 182 -5.40 6.73 -19.37
C SER A 182 -5.24 6.83 -20.89
N VAL A 183 -4.02 7.13 -21.31
CA VAL A 183 -3.60 7.09 -22.70
C VAL A 183 -2.25 6.41 -22.77
N SER A 184 -2.09 5.53 -23.75
CA SER A 184 -0.84 4.80 -23.95
C SER A 184 -0.62 4.52 -25.42
N GLN A 185 0.64 4.43 -25.79
CA GLN A 185 1.05 4.04 -27.14
C GLN A 185 2.33 3.23 -27.06
N SER A 186 2.45 2.22 -27.89
CA SER A 186 3.67 1.45 -28.04
C SER A 186 4.07 1.34 -29.50
N SER A 187 5.36 1.48 -29.75
CA SER A 187 6.02 1.20 -31.01
C SER A 187 7.09 0.12 -30.79
N LYS A 188 7.78 -0.28 -31.85
CA LYS A 188 8.84 -1.31 -31.76
C LYS A 188 9.90 -1.02 -30.70
N ASN A 189 10.29 0.24 -30.52
CA ASN A 189 11.41 0.62 -29.66
C ASN A 189 11.03 1.54 -28.49
N VAL A 190 9.87 2.19 -28.54
CA VAL A 190 9.43 3.15 -27.53
C VAL A 190 7.96 2.91 -27.21
N GLY A 191 7.64 2.89 -25.92
CA GLY A 191 6.28 2.90 -25.43
C GLY A 191 6.12 3.94 -24.33
N TYR A 192 4.92 4.49 -24.17
CA TYR A 192 4.59 5.40 -23.08
C TYR A 192 3.16 5.18 -22.59
N MET A 193 2.91 5.58 -21.38
CA MET A 193 1.59 5.59 -20.75
C MET A 193 1.50 6.76 -19.77
N LEU A 194 0.34 7.40 -19.76
CA LEU A 194 -0.06 8.38 -18.76
C LEU A 194 -1.42 7.96 -18.22
N GLU A 195 -1.57 7.96 -16.90
CA GLU A 195 -2.77 7.56 -16.19
C GLU A 195 -3.09 8.57 -15.10
N TYR A 196 -4.37 8.93 -14.97
CA TYR A 196 -4.88 9.80 -13.93
C TYR A 196 -6.13 9.20 -13.31
N LEU A 197 -6.18 9.19 -11.99
CA LEU A 197 -7.31 8.77 -11.20
C LEU A 197 -7.64 9.84 -10.16
N SER A 198 -8.91 10.23 -10.07
CA SER A 198 -9.42 11.06 -8.98
C SER A 198 -10.60 10.34 -8.33
N LEU A 199 -10.59 10.32 -7.00
CA LEU A 199 -11.65 9.79 -6.18
C LEU A 199 -12.05 10.86 -5.15
N ASN A 200 -13.33 11.11 -4.97
CA ASN A 200 -13.83 11.99 -3.94
C ASN A 200 -15.18 11.51 -3.37
N SER A 201 -15.51 12.00 -2.19
CA SER A 201 -16.79 11.77 -1.53
C SER A 201 -16.99 12.81 -0.44
N ASP A 202 -18.22 13.27 -0.21
CA ASP A 202 -18.57 14.11 0.94
C ASP A 202 -18.64 13.31 2.25
N GLY A 203 -18.60 11.97 2.17
CA GLY A 203 -18.63 11.09 3.33
C GLY A 203 -20.04 10.76 3.82
N PHE A 204 -20.13 9.71 4.64
CA PHE A 204 -21.39 9.18 5.16
C PHE A 204 -21.65 9.55 6.64
N LYS A 205 -20.63 10.12 7.31
CA LYS A 205 -20.73 10.55 8.71
C LYS A 205 -21.32 11.95 8.77
N LYS A 206 -21.95 12.29 9.88
CA LYS A 206 -22.60 13.59 10.09
C LYS A 206 -21.90 14.31 11.24
N LEU A 207 -21.42 15.49 10.98
CA LEU A 207 -20.68 16.32 11.93
C LEU A 207 -21.33 17.69 11.98
N ASN A 208 -22.21 17.93 12.98
CA ASN A 208 -22.98 19.17 13.17
C ASN A 208 -23.46 19.74 11.81
N ASP A 209 -23.15 20.99 11.50
CA ASP A 209 -23.49 21.65 10.25
C ASP A 209 -22.44 21.45 9.14
N SER A 210 -21.43 20.61 9.37
CA SER A 210 -20.43 20.27 8.36
C SER A 210 -20.95 19.16 7.43
N ASP A 211 -21.04 19.46 6.16
CA ASP A 211 -21.55 18.51 5.15
C ASP A 211 -20.43 17.60 4.59
N ASN A 212 -19.15 17.82 4.94
CA ASN A 212 -18.03 17.07 4.39
C ASN A 212 -17.24 16.32 5.48
N THR A 213 -17.45 15.02 5.53
CA THR A 213 -16.69 14.06 6.35
C THR A 213 -15.99 13.02 5.47
N GLY A 214 -15.79 13.34 4.22
CA GLY A 214 -15.22 12.48 3.20
C GLY A 214 -13.78 12.81 2.85
N PHE A 215 -13.46 12.67 1.58
CA PHE A 215 -12.08 12.80 1.11
C PHE A 215 -12.01 13.22 -0.35
N ASP A 216 -10.85 13.76 -0.72
CA ASP A 216 -10.41 14.01 -2.09
C ASP A 216 -9.05 13.36 -2.31
N THR A 217 -8.90 12.61 -3.40
CA THR A 217 -7.62 12.03 -3.81
C THR A 217 -7.35 12.25 -5.28
N SER A 218 -6.08 12.48 -5.60
CA SER A 218 -5.56 12.56 -6.97
C SER A 218 -4.35 11.65 -7.11
N ASP A 219 -4.32 10.83 -8.15
CA ASP A 219 -3.28 9.86 -8.44
C ASP A 219 -2.86 10.00 -9.91
N LEU A 220 -1.61 10.37 -10.18
CA LEU A 220 -1.05 10.54 -11.51
C LEU A 220 0.13 9.60 -11.69
N MET A 221 0.11 8.75 -12.71
CA MET A 221 1.21 7.88 -13.07
C MET A 221 1.61 8.03 -14.54
N GLY A 222 2.91 8.16 -14.78
CA GLY A 222 3.50 8.13 -16.10
C GLY A 222 4.57 7.06 -16.24
N LYS A 223 4.59 6.35 -17.36
CA LYS A 223 5.63 5.39 -17.72
C LYS A 223 6.14 5.68 -19.13
N ILE A 224 7.46 5.57 -19.30
CA ILE A 224 8.09 5.56 -20.62
C ILE A 224 9.06 4.39 -20.68
N ARG A 225 9.03 3.62 -21.76
CA ARG A 225 9.88 2.45 -21.98
C ARG A 225 10.65 2.61 -23.28
N PHE A 226 11.94 2.40 -23.21
CA PHE A 226 12.83 2.23 -24.34
C PHE A 226 13.24 0.76 -24.42
N GLN A 227 13.21 0.16 -25.61
CA GLN A 227 13.58 -1.24 -25.79
C GLN A 227 14.30 -1.48 -27.11
N THR A 228 15.23 -2.43 -27.09
CA THR A 228 15.85 -2.94 -28.32
C THR A 228 14.84 -3.78 -29.10
N ASN A 229 15.19 -4.13 -30.35
CA ASN A 229 14.38 -5.10 -31.09
C ASN A 229 14.23 -6.40 -30.26
N PRO A 230 13.01 -6.93 -30.07
CA PRO A 230 12.78 -8.22 -29.40
C PRO A 230 13.59 -9.38 -29.98
N ASP A 231 13.86 -9.36 -31.29
CA ASP A 231 14.62 -10.38 -32.00
C ASP A 231 16.15 -10.18 -31.91
N ALA A 232 16.62 -9.19 -31.15
CA ALA A 232 18.06 -8.98 -30.94
C ALA A 232 18.67 -10.15 -30.14
N ASN A 233 19.97 -10.39 -30.32
CA ASN A 233 20.67 -11.43 -29.56
C ASN A 233 20.63 -11.19 -28.04
N MET A 234 20.51 -9.94 -27.60
CA MET A 234 20.39 -9.50 -26.23
C MET A 234 19.27 -8.44 -26.13
N PRO A 235 17.98 -8.86 -26.17
CA PRO A 235 16.90 -7.92 -26.00
C PRO A 235 16.92 -7.33 -24.59
N GLN A 236 16.77 -6.00 -24.53
CA GLN A 236 16.76 -5.26 -23.27
C GLN A 236 15.78 -4.10 -23.34
N SER A 237 15.31 -3.71 -22.19
CA SER A 237 14.43 -2.56 -22.02
C SER A 237 14.80 -1.75 -20.79
N LEU A 238 14.55 -0.44 -20.89
CA LEU A 238 14.65 0.51 -19.80
C LEU A 238 13.29 1.19 -19.66
N GLU A 239 12.65 1.02 -18.52
CA GLU A 239 11.38 1.69 -18.18
C GLU A 239 11.60 2.68 -17.05
N ILE A 240 11.08 3.89 -17.22
CA ILE A 240 11.06 4.95 -16.22
C ILE A 240 9.61 5.13 -15.82
N LYS A 241 9.32 5.06 -14.52
CA LYS A 241 8.02 5.33 -13.92
C LYS A 241 8.12 6.54 -13.01
N TYR A 242 7.18 7.45 -13.13
CA TYR A 242 6.90 8.50 -12.17
C TYR A 242 5.48 8.35 -11.66
N HIS A 243 5.30 8.51 -10.35
CA HIS A 243 4.01 8.46 -9.70
C HIS A 243 3.89 9.59 -8.69
N PHE A 244 2.72 10.22 -8.66
CA PHE A 244 2.33 11.28 -7.73
C PHE A 244 0.96 10.97 -7.17
N TYR A 245 0.80 11.04 -5.87
CA TYR A 245 -0.46 10.88 -5.15
C TYR A 245 -0.61 12.00 -4.14
N ASP A 246 -1.81 12.55 -4.06
CA ASP A 246 -2.23 13.59 -3.10
C ASP A 246 -3.56 13.19 -2.48
N GLU A 247 -3.72 13.47 -1.18
CA GLU A 247 -4.91 13.13 -0.41
C GLU A 247 -5.20 14.15 0.66
N LEU A 248 -6.45 14.63 0.69
CA LEU A 248 -7.05 15.35 1.81
C LEU A 248 -8.28 14.55 2.28
N SER A 249 -8.29 14.16 3.56
CA SER A 249 -9.37 13.34 4.13
C SER A 249 -9.82 13.88 5.49
N ASN A 250 -11.13 14.15 5.63
CA ASN A 250 -11.77 14.61 6.86
C ASN A 250 -12.08 13.40 7.76
N GLU A 251 -11.11 13.00 8.55
CA GLU A 251 -11.04 11.69 9.18
C GLU A 251 -12.07 11.43 10.29
N THR A 252 -12.58 12.45 10.97
CA THR A 252 -13.46 12.26 12.15
C THR A 252 -13.05 11.06 13.01
N TYR A 253 -11.76 11.03 13.39
CA TYR A 253 -11.11 9.87 14.02
C TYR A 253 -11.66 9.56 15.41
N LEU A 254 -12.16 10.57 16.10
CA LEU A 254 -12.82 10.40 17.39
C LEU A 254 -14.04 9.48 17.23
N GLY A 255 -14.11 8.40 18.00
CA GLY A 255 -15.26 7.55 18.09
C GLY A 255 -16.45 8.22 18.80
N ILE A 256 -17.52 7.48 18.98
CA ILE A 256 -18.70 7.90 19.77
C ILE A 256 -18.99 6.86 20.86
N THR A 257 -19.73 7.25 21.89
CA THR A 257 -20.13 6.31 22.95
C THR A 257 -21.02 5.19 22.38
N LYS A 258 -21.05 4.04 23.07
CA LYS A 258 -21.94 2.92 22.68
C LYS A 258 -23.41 3.35 22.66
N GLN A 259 -23.81 4.23 23.56
CA GLN A 259 -25.19 4.74 23.61
C GLN A 259 -25.51 5.56 22.36
N ASP A 260 -24.65 6.50 21.97
CA ASP A 260 -24.85 7.36 20.81
C ASP A 260 -24.74 6.54 19.50
N PHE A 261 -23.87 5.55 19.46
CA PHE A 261 -23.80 4.62 18.33
C PHE A 261 -25.10 3.85 18.10
N ASN A 262 -25.72 3.37 19.19
CA ASN A 262 -26.99 2.65 19.09
C ASN A 262 -28.16 3.56 18.68
N ALA A 263 -28.09 4.83 19.03
CA ALA A 263 -29.14 5.81 18.70
C ALA A 263 -28.98 6.38 17.28
N THR A 264 -27.73 6.77 16.93
CA THR A 264 -27.40 7.47 15.69
C THR A 264 -25.97 7.14 15.23
N PRO A 265 -25.72 5.98 14.58
CA PRO A 265 -24.38 5.46 14.34
C PRO A 265 -23.50 6.35 13.43
N PHE A 266 -24.12 7.20 12.63
CA PHE A 266 -23.42 8.06 11.68
C PHE A 266 -23.05 9.44 12.24
N ILE A 267 -23.54 9.83 13.42
CA ILE A 267 -23.18 11.11 14.03
C ILE A 267 -21.72 11.10 14.50
N ARG A 268 -21.07 12.25 14.46
CA ARG A 268 -19.79 12.51 15.07
C ARG A 268 -19.87 13.73 16.00
N TYR A 269 -18.96 13.80 16.98
CA TYR A 269 -18.96 14.89 17.95
C TYR A 269 -18.26 16.12 17.37
N ALA A 270 -18.66 17.30 17.85
CA ALA A 270 -18.11 18.59 17.44
C ALA A 270 -16.57 18.65 17.53
N ALA A 271 -15.98 17.97 18.51
CA ALA A 271 -14.54 17.89 18.70
C ALA A 271 -13.76 17.15 17.56
N SER A 272 -14.47 16.65 16.53
CA SER A 272 -13.85 16.08 15.32
C SER A 272 -13.77 17.06 14.15
N GLN A 273 -14.17 18.32 14.31
CA GLN A 273 -14.22 19.30 13.21
C GLN A 273 -12.87 19.54 12.54
N GLU A 274 -11.81 19.44 13.31
CA GLU A 274 -10.43 19.70 12.86
C GLU A 274 -9.66 18.41 12.50
N ASP A 275 -10.30 17.25 12.60
CA ASP A 275 -9.64 15.97 12.28
C ASP A 275 -9.44 15.85 10.77
N VAL A 276 -8.16 15.94 10.34
CA VAL A 276 -7.81 15.87 8.92
C VAL A 276 -6.55 15.05 8.70
N MET A 277 -6.52 14.30 7.62
CA MET A 277 -5.32 13.69 7.06
C MET A 277 -4.97 14.39 5.76
N ASP A 278 -3.77 14.96 5.70
CA ASP A 278 -3.17 15.56 4.52
C ASP A 278 -1.92 14.73 4.18
N ALA A 279 -1.87 14.14 2.99
CA ALA A 279 -0.81 13.23 2.60
C ALA A 279 -0.41 13.37 1.14
N GLU A 280 0.89 13.28 0.87
CA GLU A 280 1.47 13.33 -0.47
C GLU A 280 2.49 12.20 -0.64
N GLN A 281 2.44 11.50 -1.79
CA GLN A 281 3.41 10.48 -2.19
C GLN A 281 4.02 10.83 -3.53
N LYS A 282 5.35 10.70 -3.64
CA LYS A 282 6.09 10.79 -4.91
C LYS A 282 6.98 9.56 -5.06
N GLN A 283 7.01 8.99 -6.26
CA GLN A 283 7.86 7.86 -6.57
C GLN A 283 8.54 8.05 -7.93
N TRP A 284 9.83 7.79 -7.96
CA TRP A 284 10.58 7.52 -9.17
C TRP A 284 11.05 6.06 -9.16
N MET A 285 10.87 5.38 -10.28
CA MET A 285 11.39 4.03 -10.45
C MET A 285 11.99 3.85 -11.85
N LEU A 286 13.20 3.29 -11.90
CA LEU A 286 13.89 2.89 -13.10
C LEU A 286 13.96 1.36 -13.12
N THR A 287 13.49 0.72 -14.18
CA THR A 287 13.54 -0.73 -14.35
C THR A 287 14.32 -1.07 -15.61
N HIS A 288 15.47 -1.72 -15.47
CA HIS A 288 16.23 -2.28 -16.57
C HIS A 288 16.01 -3.78 -16.64
N THR A 289 15.66 -4.30 -17.81
CA THR A 289 15.50 -5.73 -18.06
C THR A 289 16.44 -6.13 -19.20
N LEU A 290 17.24 -7.15 -18.97
CA LEU A 290 18.13 -7.77 -19.96
C LEU A 290 17.80 -9.25 -20.08
N LYS A 291 17.59 -9.76 -21.30
CA LYS A 291 17.47 -11.20 -21.59
C LYS A 291 18.68 -11.66 -22.40
N LEU A 292 19.29 -12.76 -21.97
CA LEU A 292 20.34 -13.44 -22.70
C LEU A 292 19.80 -14.79 -23.12
N LYS A 293 19.35 -14.87 -24.38
CA LYS A 293 18.59 -16.03 -24.90
C LYS A 293 17.35 -16.27 -24.03
N GLU A 294 16.68 -17.38 -24.18
CA GLU A 294 15.46 -17.70 -23.42
C GLU A 294 15.73 -18.11 -21.95
N ARG A 295 16.97 -18.36 -21.58
CA ARG A 295 17.35 -19.04 -20.32
C ARG A 295 17.85 -18.13 -19.23
N PHE A 296 18.23 -16.91 -19.55
CA PHE A 296 18.86 -16.01 -18.61
C PHE A 296 18.26 -14.62 -18.67
N LYS A 297 17.80 -14.12 -17.53
CA LYS A 297 17.18 -12.81 -17.40
C LYS A 297 17.75 -12.06 -16.21
N ILE A 298 18.03 -10.78 -16.40
CA ILE A 298 18.41 -9.86 -15.32
C ILE A 298 17.36 -8.75 -15.27
N VAL A 299 16.86 -8.46 -14.08
CA VAL A 299 16.02 -7.31 -13.81
C VAL A 299 16.68 -6.49 -12.71
N THR A 300 16.88 -5.21 -12.99
CA THR A 300 17.43 -4.25 -12.02
C THR A 300 16.45 -3.10 -11.84
N ASN A 301 16.07 -2.81 -10.60
CA ASN A 301 15.25 -1.66 -10.24
C ASN A 301 16.09 -0.70 -9.41
N ALA A 302 16.00 0.60 -9.71
CA ALA A 302 16.41 1.68 -8.82
C ALA A 302 15.18 2.53 -8.52
N TYR A 303 15.02 2.97 -7.27
CA TYR A 303 13.82 3.69 -6.84
C TYR A 303 14.12 4.74 -5.79
N ASP A 304 13.29 5.77 -5.79
CA ASP A 304 13.26 6.84 -4.80
C ASP A 304 11.79 7.17 -4.52
N ASN A 305 11.39 7.05 -3.25
CA ASN A 305 10.04 7.30 -2.77
C ASN A 305 10.10 8.34 -1.65
N THR A 306 9.23 9.34 -1.73
CA THR A 306 8.97 10.28 -0.65
C THR A 306 7.50 10.23 -0.28
N PHE A 307 7.22 10.20 1.01
CA PHE A 307 5.87 10.28 1.54
C PHE A 307 5.83 11.30 2.67
N SER A 308 4.95 12.27 2.60
CA SER A 308 4.69 13.21 3.70
C SER A 308 3.26 13.08 4.15
N ARG A 309 3.02 13.25 5.45
CA ARG A 309 1.68 13.32 5.99
C ARG A 309 1.60 14.15 7.24
N ASN A 310 0.48 14.83 7.40
CA ASN A 310 0.06 15.39 8.66
C ASN A 310 -1.30 14.82 9.05
N TRP A 311 -1.31 13.87 9.97
CA TRP A 311 -2.56 13.41 10.57
C TRP A 311 -2.87 14.30 11.77
N TYR A 312 -3.61 15.36 11.50
CA TYR A 312 -4.05 16.34 12.49
C TYR A 312 -5.34 15.84 13.11
N LYS A 313 -5.32 15.52 14.40
CA LYS A 313 -6.46 14.91 15.05
C LYS A 313 -6.49 15.13 16.55
N LEU A 314 -7.69 15.11 17.10
CA LEU A 314 -7.89 15.21 18.54
C LEU A 314 -7.07 14.16 19.30
N SER A 315 -6.42 14.56 20.38
CA SER A 315 -5.54 13.72 21.20
C SER A 315 -5.94 13.66 22.69
N GLY A 316 -6.80 14.56 23.14
CA GLY A 316 -7.27 14.62 24.52
C GLY A 316 -8.19 15.79 24.76
N VAL A 317 -8.88 15.77 25.90
CA VAL A 317 -9.79 16.80 26.37
C VAL A 317 -9.43 17.19 27.80
N VAL A 318 -9.55 18.49 28.13
CA VAL A 318 -9.22 19.08 29.42
C VAL A 318 -10.47 19.80 29.95
N VAL A 319 -10.89 19.51 31.16
CA VAL A 319 -12.00 20.18 31.84
C VAL A 319 -11.57 20.45 33.30
N GLY A 320 -11.74 21.69 33.78
CA GLY A 320 -11.36 22.08 35.12
C GLY A 320 -9.84 21.89 35.41
N GLY A 321 -9.00 21.96 34.37
CA GLY A 321 -7.55 21.72 34.44
C GLY A 321 -7.16 20.23 34.42
N GLU A 322 -8.11 19.31 34.37
CA GLU A 322 -7.87 17.87 34.36
C GLU A 322 -7.92 17.32 32.91
N LYS A 323 -6.78 16.74 32.47
CA LYS A 323 -6.68 16.14 31.13
C LYS A 323 -7.12 14.69 31.15
N GLN A 324 -8.04 14.34 30.24
CA GLN A 324 -8.48 12.95 30.03
C GLN A 324 -8.15 12.44 28.62
N GLY A 325 -7.88 11.13 28.55
CA GLY A 325 -7.75 10.43 27.29
C GLY A 325 -9.13 10.15 26.68
N LEU A 326 -9.20 10.19 25.34
CA LEU A 326 -10.46 10.00 24.60
C LEU A 326 -11.10 8.64 24.88
N ASP A 327 -10.27 7.57 24.94
CA ASP A 327 -10.76 6.21 25.22
C ASP A 327 -11.42 6.11 26.60
N ALA A 328 -10.87 6.78 27.61
CA ALA A 328 -11.45 6.81 28.94
C ALA A 328 -12.82 7.49 28.94
N VAL A 329 -12.91 8.67 28.31
CA VAL A 329 -14.17 9.43 28.22
C VAL A 329 -15.27 8.66 27.46
N LEU A 330 -14.90 7.98 26.39
CA LEU A 330 -15.87 7.21 25.59
C LEU A 330 -16.29 5.90 26.27
N SER A 331 -15.40 5.29 27.06
CA SER A 331 -15.68 4.04 27.80
C SER A 331 -16.52 4.25 29.05
N ASP A 332 -16.26 5.33 29.79
CA ASP A 332 -16.95 5.68 31.04
C ASP A 332 -17.63 7.07 30.95
N PRO A 333 -18.63 7.22 30.09
CA PRO A 333 -19.25 8.52 29.81
C PRO A 333 -20.00 9.16 31.01
N LEU A 334 -20.31 8.39 32.02
CA LEU A 334 -20.95 8.91 33.24
C LEU A 334 -19.93 9.55 34.19
N ASP A 335 -18.79 8.93 34.36
CA ASP A 335 -17.70 9.44 35.21
C ASP A 335 -17.03 10.67 34.59
N TYR A 336 -17.03 10.75 33.23
CA TYR A 336 -16.44 11.85 32.47
C TYR A 336 -17.51 12.69 31.74
N SER A 337 -18.69 12.89 32.36
CA SER A 337 -19.82 13.57 31.75
C SER A 337 -19.51 14.96 31.20
N ASP A 338 -18.72 15.76 31.97
CA ASP A 338 -18.36 17.12 31.57
C ASP A 338 -17.39 17.12 30.39
N HIS A 339 -16.40 16.21 30.38
CA HIS A 339 -15.48 16.02 29.25
C HIS A 339 -16.25 15.57 28.00
N LEU A 340 -17.22 14.65 28.14
CA LEU A 340 -18.05 14.20 27.05
C LEU A 340 -18.96 15.34 26.52
N ALA A 341 -19.49 16.19 27.39
CA ALA A 341 -20.29 17.33 26.97
C ALA A 341 -19.48 18.32 26.10
N VAL A 342 -18.24 18.56 26.46
CA VAL A 342 -17.29 19.35 25.65
C VAL A 342 -17.01 18.66 24.32
N LEU A 343 -16.70 17.34 24.31
CA LEU A 343 -16.47 16.60 23.07
C LEU A 343 -17.68 16.65 22.11
N LYS A 344 -18.89 16.56 22.66
CA LYS A 344 -20.14 16.64 21.89
C LYS A 344 -20.45 18.06 21.37
N GLY A 345 -19.83 19.09 21.96
CA GLY A 345 -20.17 20.48 21.68
C GLY A 345 -21.48 20.95 22.33
N THR A 346 -21.99 20.22 23.31
CA THR A 346 -23.22 20.58 24.04
C THR A 346 -22.98 21.59 25.14
N THR A 347 -21.71 21.84 25.50
CA THR A 347 -21.29 22.82 26.48
C THR A 347 -20.05 23.55 25.95
N ASP A 348 -20.06 24.88 26.07
CA ASP A 348 -18.89 25.71 25.80
C ASP A 348 -17.76 25.37 26.76
N SER A 349 -16.54 25.50 26.31
CA SER A 349 -15.35 25.14 27.11
C SER A 349 -14.41 26.30 27.33
N GLU A 350 -13.47 26.11 28.27
CA GLU A 350 -12.33 26.99 28.50
C GLU A 350 -11.37 26.93 27.30
N GLU A 351 -10.41 27.87 27.25
CA GLU A 351 -9.30 27.84 26.30
C GLU A 351 -8.49 26.57 26.47
N ASP A 352 -7.96 26.00 25.34
CA ASP A 352 -7.17 24.77 25.30
C ASP A 352 -7.85 23.52 25.89
N ALA A 353 -9.18 23.51 25.94
CA ALA A 353 -9.94 22.36 26.40
C ALA A 353 -9.82 21.16 25.47
N LEU A 354 -9.63 21.39 24.17
CA LEU A 354 -9.40 20.35 23.16
C LEU A 354 -7.96 20.42 22.67
N LEU A 355 -7.27 19.29 22.71
CA LEU A 355 -5.87 19.18 22.29
C LEU A 355 -5.79 18.45 20.96
N VAL A 356 -5.44 19.16 19.89
CA VAL A 356 -5.35 18.59 18.55
C VAL A 356 -3.88 18.41 18.18
N LYS A 357 -3.49 17.16 17.94
CA LYS A 357 -2.11 16.80 17.66
C LYS A 357 -1.85 16.68 16.19
N ALA A 358 -0.87 17.42 15.70
CA ALA A 358 -0.29 17.25 14.39
C ALA A 358 0.69 16.07 14.40
N ASN A 359 0.27 14.93 13.88
CA ASN A 359 1.15 13.77 13.69
C ASN A 359 1.94 13.91 12.39
N ASN A 360 2.65 15.04 12.28
CA ASN A 360 3.42 15.41 11.09
C ASN A 360 4.66 14.53 10.94
N ARG A 361 4.82 13.93 9.75
CA ARG A 361 5.96 13.08 9.40
C ARG A 361 6.30 13.21 7.92
N VAL A 362 7.60 13.12 7.65
CA VAL A 362 8.14 12.97 6.30
C VAL A 362 8.94 11.67 6.26
N TYR A 363 8.78 10.93 5.18
CA TYR A 363 9.48 9.66 4.97
C TYR A 363 10.22 9.70 3.65
N SER A 364 11.36 9.04 3.59
CA SER A 364 12.06 8.74 2.35
C SER A 364 12.47 7.27 2.31
N ALA A 365 12.41 6.67 1.14
CA ALA A 365 12.85 5.30 0.91
C ALA A 365 13.48 5.19 -0.47
N GLN A 366 14.75 4.81 -0.53
CA GLN A 366 15.52 4.72 -1.77
C GLN A 366 16.32 3.43 -1.80
N GLY A 367 16.56 2.92 -2.99
CA GLY A 367 17.35 1.71 -3.11
C GLY A 367 17.56 1.24 -4.53
N MET A 368 18.33 0.16 -4.60
CA MET A 368 18.57 -0.57 -5.83
C MET A 368 18.49 -2.07 -5.54
N GLN A 369 17.81 -2.79 -6.42
CA GLN A 369 17.72 -4.24 -6.35
C GLN A 369 17.94 -4.87 -7.70
N THR A 370 18.58 -6.05 -7.72
CA THR A 370 18.81 -6.82 -8.93
C THR A 370 18.39 -8.26 -8.69
N LYS A 371 17.71 -8.83 -9.67
CA LYS A 371 17.32 -10.22 -9.73
C LYS A 371 17.86 -10.86 -11.01
N ILE A 372 18.41 -12.06 -10.88
CA ILE A 372 18.93 -12.88 -11.96
C ILE A 372 18.19 -14.21 -11.94
N ASP A 373 17.54 -14.53 -13.05
CA ASP A 373 16.83 -15.79 -13.28
C ASP A 373 17.63 -16.62 -14.30
N TYR A 374 17.94 -17.88 -13.99
CA TYR A 374 18.58 -18.81 -14.90
C TYR A 374 17.94 -20.19 -14.84
N HIS A 375 17.45 -20.68 -15.98
CA HIS A 375 16.82 -21.99 -16.04
C HIS A 375 17.47 -22.90 -17.09
N TRP A 376 17.46 -24.22 -16.82
CA TRP A 376 17.99 -25.24 -17.73
C TRP A 376 17.29 -26.58 -17.53
N TYR A 377 17.47 -27.45 -18.51
CA TYR A 377 17.06 -28.87 -18.42
C TYR A 377 18.26 -29.75 -18.24
N GLY A 378 18.21 -30.65 -17.24
CA GLY A 378 19.20 -31.69 -17.03
C GLY A 378 19.10 -32.84 -18.05
N ALA A 379 20.11 -33.70 -18.10
CA ALA A 379 20.13 -34.84 -18.99
C ALA A 379 18.97 -35.83 -18.80
N SER A 380 18.41 -35.90 -17.59
CA SER A 380 17.24 -36.71 -17.25
C SER A 380 15.89 -36.07 -17.63
N GLY A 381 15.89 -34.86 -18.22
CA GLY A 381 14.69 -34.06 -18.49
C GLY A 381 14.19 -33.29 -17.27
N ALA A 382 14.89 -33.30 -16.14
CA ALA A 382 14.57 -32.50 -14.98
C ALA A 382 14.70 -31.00 -15.31
N PHE A 383 13.74 -30.18 -14.86
CA PHE A 383 13.78 -28.74 -14.99
C PHE A 383 14.43 -28.14 -13.74
N HIS A 384 15.35 -27.25 -13.97
CA HIS A 384 16.08 -26.50 -12.95
C HIS A 384 15.88 -25.00 -13.19
N ASP A 385 15.64 -24.24 -12.11
CA ASP A 385 15.48 -22.79 -12.15
C ASP A 385 16.16 -22.20 -10.91
N LEU A 386 17.12 -21.33 -11.13
CA LEU A 386 17.89 -20.64 -10.10
C LEU A 386 17.59 -19.15 -10.18
N GLU A 387 17.02 -18.62 -9.11
CA GLU A 387 16.83 -17.18 -8.93
C GLU A 387 17.78 -16.71 -7.83
N VAL A 388 18.57 -15.69 -8.11
CA VAL A 388 19.39 -15.00 -7.11
C VAL A 388 19.10 -13.52 -7.17
N GLY A 389 19.11 -12.88 -6.01
CA GLY A 389 18.88 -11.44 -5.96
C GLY A 389 19.60 -10.77 -4.81
N ALA A 390 19.82 -9.47 -4.99
CA ALA A 390 20.38 -8.60 -3.95
C ALA A 390 19.65 -7.26 -3.95
N ARG A 391 19.56 -6.63 -2.77
CA ARG A 391 19.00 -5.30 -2.59
C ARG A 391 19.84 -4.52 -1.59
N TYR A 392 20.12 -3.26 -1.95
CA TYR A 392 20.56 -2.21 -1.04
C TYR A 392 19.42 -1.23 -0.86
N HIS A 393 19.10 -0.87 0.38
CA HIS A 393 17.97 -0.03 0.74
C HIS A 393 18.35 0.92 1.87
N TYR A 394 17.88 2.15 1.76
CA TYR A 394 17.88 3.15 2.82
C TYR A 394 16.47 3.69 3.01
N ASP A 395 16.01 3.80 4.25
CA ASP A 395 14.80 4.51 4.57
C ASP A 395 14.92 5.37 5.83
N GLU A 396 14.06 6.37 5.93
CA GLU A 396 14.04 7.34 7.00
C GLU A 396 12.62 7.81 7.33
N GLU A 397 12.33 7.99 8.62
CA GLU A 397 11.16 8.68 9.15
C GLU A 397 11.61 9.93 9.89
N ASP A 398 11.29 11.12 9.40
CA ASP A 398 11.38 12.38 10.14
C ASP A 398 10.05 12.66 10.83
N ARG A 399 10.07 12.68 12.15
CA ARG A 399 8.91 12.94 13.01
C ARG A 399 9.07 14.29 13.68
N PHE A 400 8.24 15.27 13.28
CA PHE A 400 8.27 16.64 13.79
C PHE A 400 6.86 17.10 14.17
N GLN A 401 6.44 16.80 15.42
CA GLN A 401 5.07 16.86 15.90
C GLN A 401 4.84 17.99 16.89
N TRP A 402 3.62 18.56 16.88
CA TRP A 402 3.16 19.57 17.83
C TRP A 402 1.70 19.29 18.22
N GLU A 403 1.13 20.11 19.13
CA GLU A 403 -0.26 20.00 19.60
C GLU A 403 -0.80 21.38 19.80
N ASP A 404 -1.87 21.70 19.09
CA ASP A 404 -2.57 22.97 19.18
C ASP A 404 -3.74 22.84 20.17
N GLY A 405 -4.10 23.96 20.82
CA GLY A 405 -5.21 24.05 21.75
C GLY A 405 -6.42 24.71 21.10
N TYR A 406 -7.59 24.15 21.36
CA TYR A 406 -8.88 24.65 20.90
C TYR A 406 -9.86 24.75 22.04
N ARG A 407 -10.89 25.58 21.88
CA ARG A 407 -12.09 25.59 22.73
C ARG A 407 -13.32 25.26 21.90
N ILE A 408 -14.37 24.80 22.57
CA ILE A 408 -15.72 24.74 22.01
C ILE A 408 -16.45 26.03 22.40
N GLN A 409 -17.06 26.67 21.41
CA GLN A 409 -17.98 27.79 21.62
C GLN A 409 -19.13 27.69 20.61
N ASN A 410 -20.35 27.59 21.10
CA ASN A 410 -21.55 27.37 20.30
C ASN A 410 -21.45 26.13 19.38
N ALA A 411 -20.87 25.06 19.88
CA ALA A 411 -20.57 23.81 19.16
C ALA A 411 -19.48 23.89 18.08
N ASP A 412 -18.81 25.03 17.89
CA ASP A 412 -17.70 25.20 16.96
C ASP A 412 -16.34 25.09 17.69
N MET A 413 -15.35 24.48 17.01
CA MET A 413 -13.96 24.46 17.45
C MET A 413 -13.24 25.75 17.07
N LEU A 414 -12.75 26.50 18.05
CA LEU A 414 -11.97 27.72 17.86
C LEU A 414 -10.55 27.56 18.37
N LEU A 415 -9.56 27.82 17.50
CA LEU A 415 -8.15 27.78 17.88
C LEU A 415 -7.83 28.81 18.98
N THR A 416 -7.26 28.36 20.07
CA THR A 416 -6.87 29.20 21.21
C THR A 416 -5.35 29.34 21.37
N SER A 417 -4.61 28.25 21.12
CA SER A 417 -3.16 28.31 21.17
C SER A 417 -2.51 27.45 20.08
N LYS A 418 -1.36 27.93 19.55
CA LYS A 418 -0.53 27.17 18.62
C LYS A 418 0.62 26.49 19.37
N GLY A 419 0.74 25.18 19.20
CA GLY A 419 1.80 24.40 19.80
C GLY A 419 3.17 24.66 19.17
N ALA A 420 4.20 24.60 19.98
CA ALA A 420 5.56 24.69 19.46
C ALA A 420 5.90 23.45 18.65
N ARG A 421 6.37 23.64 17.41
CA ARG A 421 6.78 22.54 16.53
C ARG A 421 7.88 21.69 17.18
N GLY A 422 7.77 20.36 17.09
CA GLY A 422 8.68 19.42 17.73
C GLY A 422 8.35 19.08 19.20
N ALA A 423 7.50 19.86 19.89
CA ALA A 423 7.20 19.66 21.32
C ALA A 423 6.51 18.32 21.65
N LYS A 424 5.89 17.67 20.68
CA LYS A 424 5.23 16.35 20.86
C LYS A 424 5.95 15.20 20.16
N GLY A 425 7.05 15.48 19.47
CA GLY A 425 7.92 14.50 18.83
C GLY A 425 8.89 15.18 17.89
N ASN A 426 10.19 15.00 18.12
CA ASN A 426 11.27 15.63 17.36
C ASN A 426 12.41 14.61 17.20
N ARG A 427 12.31 13.76 16.17
CA ARG A 427 13.27 12.70 15.94
C ARG A 427 13.38 12.31 14.48
N ILE A 428 14.54 11.75 14.12
CA ILE A 428 14.78 11.06 12.87
C ILE A 428 15.10 9.60 13.18
N ALA A 429 14.43 8.68 12.51
CA ALA A 429 14.74 7.25 12.56
C ALA A 429 15.07 6.78 11.15
N SER A 430 16.21 6.10 10.97
CA SER A 430 16.64 5.63 9.66
C SER A 430 17.11 4.18 9.70
N ALA A 431 17.11 3.54 8.56
CA ALA A 431 17.64 2.21 8.36
C ALA A 431 18.48 2.13 7.09
N THR A 432 19.61 1.46 7.18
CA THR A 432 20.39 1.01 6.02
C THR A 432 20.36 -0.51 5.99
N ALA A 433 19.92 -1.09 4.90
CA ALA A 433 19.76 -2.54 4.78
C ALA A 433 20.42 -3.09 3.51
N PHE A 434 21.11 -4.21 3.67
CA PHE A 434 21.55 -5.05 2.58
C PHE A 434 20.88 -6.41 2.70
N ALA A 435 20.29 -6.90 1.61
CA ALA A 435 19.69 -8.22 1.56
C ALA A 435 20.14 -8.96 0.31
N ALA A 436 20.40 -10.26 0.45
CA ALA A 436 20.68 -11.14 -0.68
C ALA A 436 19.97 -12.47 -0.48
N TYR A 437 19.55 -13.10 -1.58
CA TYR A 437 18.88 -14.40 -1.50
C TYR A 437 19.26 -15.27 -2.69
N ALA A 438 19.06 -16.58 -2.50
CA ALA A 438 19.06 -17.57 -3.55
C ALA A 438 17.85 -18.48 -3.38
N LEU A 439 17.15 -18.74 -4.47
CA LEU A 439 16.03 -19.67 -4.55
C LEU A 439 16.30 -20.63 -5.69
N TYR A 440 16.21 -21.94 -5.41
CA TYR A 440 16.45 -22.97 -6.41
C TYR A 440 15.20 -23.84 -6.55
N LYS A 441 14.69 -24.00 -7.77
CA LYS A 441 13.57 -24.87 -8.09
C LYS A 441 14.05 -26.06 -8.91
N TYR A 442 13.76 -27.24 -8.36
CA TYR A 442 13.94 -28.51 -9.05
C TYR A 442 12.58 -29.12 -9.34
N LYS A 443 12.34 -29.47 -10.60
CA LYS A 443 11.10 -30.19 -10.98
C LYS A 443 11.45 -31.41 -11.83
N TYR A 444 11.01 -32.57 -11.38
CA TYR A 444 11.13 -33.82 -12.13
C TYR A 444 9.86 -34.66 -11.91
N ASN A 445 9.17 -35.00 -13.00
CA ASN A 445 7.86 -35.64 -12.99
C ASN A 445 6.88 -34.87 -12.06
N ASN A 446 6.38 -35.54 -11.03
CA ASN A 446 5.43 -34.97 -10.07
C ASN A 446 6.10 -34.34 -8.84
N LEU A 447 7.43 -34.39 -8.74
CA LEU A 447 8.18 -33.81 -7.63
C LEU A 447 8.62 -32.39 -7.98
N THR A 448 8.29 -31.43 -7.11
CA THR A 448 8.83 -30.07 -7.15
C THR A 448 9.42 -29.74 -5.79
N LEU A 449 10.70 -29.34 -5.77
CA LEU A 449 11.41 -28.85 -4.58
C LEU A 449 11.84 -27.42 -4.84
N THR A 450 11.68 -26.56 -3.84
CA THR A 450 12.05 -25.14 -3.97
C THR A 450 12.73 -24.65 -2.68
N PRO A 451 13.96 -25.14 -2.39
CA PRO A 451 14.74 -24.60 -1.28
C PRO A 451 15.22 -23.18 -1.56
N GLY A 452 15.28 -22.37 -0.51
CA GLY A 452 15.78 -21.02 -0.60
C GLY A 452 16.49 -20.59 0.67
N ILE A 453 17.29 -19.52 0.55
CA ILE A 453 17.98 -18.89 1.66
C ILE A 453 18.06 -17.39 1.42
N ARG A 454 17.89 -16.62 2.49
CA ARG A 454 18.04 -15.17 2.48
C ARG A 454 18.97 -14.73 3.61
N PHE A 455 19.80 -13.77 3.31
CA PHE A 455 20.59 -13.01 4.27
C PHE A 455 20.09 -11.58 4.32
N GLU A 456 19.98 -11.00 5.50
CA GLU A 456 19.73 -9.59 5.72
C GLU A 456 20.70 -9.04 6.76
N SER A 457 21.28 -7.86 6.43
CA SER A 457 22.08 -7.05 7.35
C SER A 457 21.43 -5.67 7.43
N VAL A 458 21.05 -5.24 8.62
CA VAL A 458 20.29 -4.01 8.85
C VAL A 458 20.95 -3.19 9.95
N ILE A 459 21.22 -1.92 9.67
CA ILE A 459 21.67 -0.93 10.65
C ILE A 459 20.51 0.05 10.88
N LEU A 460 20.02 0.12 12.11
CA LEU A 460 18.96 1.02 12.54
C LEU A 460 19.55 2.15 13.35
N LYS A 461 19.23 3.39 12.99
CA LYS A 461 19.63 4.60 13.74
C LYS A 461 18.43 5.38 14.18
N ARG A 462 18.57 6.06 15.33
CA ARG A 462 17.55 6.98 15.82
C ARG A 462 18.21 8.15 16.53
N ASP A 463 17.91 9.35 16.03
CA ASP A 463 18.35 10.63 16.54
C ASP A 463 17.17 11.34 17.20
N GLU A 464 17.18 11.47 18.52
CA GLU A 464 16.18 12.21 19.31
C GLU A 464 16.74 13.59 19.63
N TYR A 465 16.12 14.64 19.10
CA TYR A 465 16.56 16.03 19.29
C TYR A 465 15.97 16.68 20.53
N GLY A 466 15.04 16.01 21.20
CA GLY A 466 14.34 16.57 22.35
C GLY A 466 13.20 17.52 21.98
N LYS A 467 12.31 17.74 22.94
CA LYS A 467 11.08 18.53 22.72
C LYS A 467 11.33 20.04 22.78
N THR A 468 12.49 20.47 23.28
CA THR A 468 12.88 21.88 23.49
C THR A 468 13.87 22.39 22.45
N ASP A 469 14.27 21.57 21.48
CA ASP A 469 15.19 21.93 20.40
C ASP A 469 14.49 21.85 19.01
N PRO A 470 13.57 22.79 18.71
CA PRO A 470 12.83 22.76 17.45
C PRO A 470 13.74 23.01 16.22
N ASN A 471 14.88 23.66 16.43
CA ASN A 471 15.84 23.93 15.36
C ASN A 471 16.88 22.83 15.16
N ARG A 472 16.81 21.78 15.98
CA ARG A 472 17.73 20.62 15.92
C ARG A 472 19.20 21.02 15.98
N THR A 473 19.52 21.94 16.88
CA THR A 473 20.88 22.42 17.10
C THR A 473 21.79 21.39 17.78
N GLY A 474 21.18 20.33 18.30
CA GLY A 474 21.88 19.21 18.94
C GLY A 474 22.08 19.35 20.44
N GLY A 475 21.55 20.41 21.07
CA GLY A 475 21.71 20.65 22.52
C GLY A 475 21.07 19.57 23.41
N ALA A 476 20.12 18.79 22.89
CA ALA A 476 19.46 17.68 23.59
C ALA A 476 19.52 16.37 22.77
N LEU A 477 20.49 16.24 21.87
CA LEU A 477 20.60 15.09 20.97
C LEU A 477 20.97 13.81 21.71
N SER A 478 20.18 12.77 21.52
CA SER A 478 20.44 11.41 21.98
C SER A 478 20.39 10.45 20.79
N ASN A 479 21.49 9.78 20.52
CA ASN A 479 21.64 8.87 19.38
C ASN A 479 21.56 7.42 19.85
N ARG A 480 20.91 6.57 19.07
CA ARG A 480 20.90 5.12 19.26
C ARG A 480 21.17 4.45 17.91
N GLU A 481 22.00 3.42 17.94
CA GLU A 481 22.27 2.59 16.78
C GLU A 481 22.22 1.10 17.18
N ASN A 482 21.59 0.28 16.35
CA ASN A 482 21.58 -1.18 16.47
C ASN A 482 21.84 -1.81 15.11
N SER A 483 22.54 -2.93 15.08
CA SER A 483 22.73 -3.74 13.90
C SER A 483 22.18 -5.16 14.08
N ILE A 484 21.65 -5.73 13.02
CA ILE A 484 21.08 -7.08 13.01
C ILE A 484 21.52 -7.77 11.72
N ASP A 485 22.11 -8.96 11.86
CA ASP A 485 22.39 -9.87 10.76
C ASP A 485 21.56 -11.14 10.94
N VAL A 486 20.87 -11.57 9.89
CA VAL A 486 19.99 -12.73 9.97
C VAL A 486 20.04 -13.58 8.70
N TRP A 487 20.01 -14.92 8.90
CA TRP A 487 19.82 -15.91 7.85
C TRP A 487 18.42 -16.51 7.96
N ILE A 488 17.70 -16.54 6.86
CA ILE A 488 16.32 -17.00 6.79
C ILE A 488 16.25 -18.13 5.76
N PRO A 489 16.10 -19.39 6.21
CA PRO A 489 15.85 -20.51 5.30
C PRO A 489 14.40 -20.55 4.84
N GLY A 490 14.15 -21.09 3.64
CA GLY A 490 12.81 -21.23 3.05
C GLY A 490 12.66 -22.48 2.19
#